data_ca6fbc30edd17b873318dde4d2bf538d
#
_entry.id   ca6fbc30edd17b873318dde4d2bf538d
#
_cell.length_a   1.000
_cell.length_b   1.000
_cell.length_c   1.000
_cell.angle_alpha   90.00
_cell.angle_beta   90.00
_cell.angle_gamma   90.00
#
_symmetry.space_group_name_H-M   'P 1'
#
loop_
_entity.id
_entity.type
_entity.pdbx_description
1 polymer ?
#
loop_
_entity_poly.entity_id
_entity_poly.type
_entity_poly.pdbx_seq_one_letter_code
_entity_poly.pdbx_strand_id
1 'polypeptide(L)'
;NKPAAFQTVTAGGEKQFLHPLPNRWLPGIGPKAAVRLDAAGLADIGRIAATPVDLLALLLGNQAPVLRQFANGIDERPLIPAREPQKSYSQQEAFPEDVTDEEYVEAMLRRMADKLFTAVREEGRSVRTLTVRVRYNDRDENQRTESLREPTDLETDVYGRLHGMLREAWQRRVSLRMVSLKLSNVYDGVFRSELPLETNARN
;
A
#
# COMPACT_ATOMS: atom_id res chain seq x y z
N ASN A 1 22.73 -15.94 5.14
CA ASN A 1 22.72 -16.97 6.18
C ASN A 1 21.69 -16.59 7.23
N LYS A 2 20.55 -17.26 7.24
CA LYS A 2 19.63 -17.19 8.36
C LYS A 2 20.15 -18.15 9.41
N PRO A 3 20.42 -17.70 10.65
CA PRO A 3 20.78 -18.64 11.71
C PRO A 3 19.59 -19.57 11.93
N ALA A 4 19.83 -20.87 11.90
CA ALA A 4 18.84 -21.89 12.20
C ALA A 4 18.64 -22.00 13.73
N ALA A 5 18.38 -20.86 14.40
CA ALA A 5 18.15 -20.80 15.82
C ALA A 5 16.66 -20.58 16.10
N PHE A 6 16.07 -21.50 16.79
CA PHE A 6 14.73 -21.40 17.37
C PHE A 6 14.86 -21.06 18.84
N GLN A 7 14.27 -19.96 19.29
CA GLN A 7 14.29 -19.57 20.68
C GLN A 7 12.85 -19.52 21.22
N THR A 8 12.62 -20.24 22.30
CA THR A 8 11.34 -20.23 23.00
C THR A 8 11.43 -19.26 24.17
N VAL A 9 10.47 -18.36 24.27
CA VAL A 9 10.30 -17.45 25.41
C VAL A 9 9.14 -17.99 26.26
N THR A 10 9.37 -18.18 27.53
CA THR A 10 8.32 -18.60 28.47
C THR A 10 7.33 -17.46 28.71
N ALA A 11 6.08 -17.79 28.95
CA ALA A 11 5.05 -16.79 29.25
C ALA A 11 5.49 -15.93 30.46
N GLY A 12 5.39 -14.61 30.31
CA GLY A 12 5.87 -13.63 31.28
C GLY A 12 7.34 -13.22 31.12
N GLY A 13 8.10 -13.90 30.26
CA GLY A 13 9.50 -13.58 29.94
C GLY A 13 9.68 -12.62 28.77
N GLU A 14 8.59 -12.22 28.11
CA GLU A 14 8.59 -11.42 26.87
C GLU A 14 9.35 -10.09 27.04
N LYS A 15 9.07 -9.39 28.12
CA LYS A 15 9.71 -8.12 28.45
C LYS A 15 11.23 -8.26 28.59
N GLN A 16 11.69 -9.28 29.33
CA GLN A 16 13.11 -9.52 29.52
C GLN A 16 13.83 -9.90 28.23
N PHE A 17 13.14 -10.64 27.36
CA PHE A 17 13.66 -11.02 26.05
C PHE A 17 13.74 -9.82 25.10
N LEU A 18 12.70 -8.98 25.08
CA LEU A 18 12.61 -7.84 24.14
C LEU A 18 13.55 -6.68 24.50
N HIS A 19 13.74 -6.40 25.79
CA HIS A 19 14.42 -5.19 26.24
C HIS A 19 15.83 -4.96 25.65
N PRO A 20 16.71 -5.96 25.50
CA PRO A 20 18.05 -5.75 24.94
C PRO A 20 18.06 -5.62 23.40
N LEU A 21 16.91 -5.87 22.73
CA LEU A 21 16.86 -5.84 21.27
C LEU A 21 16.81 -4.39 20.75
N PRO A 22 17.42 -4.14 19.56
CA PRO A 22 17.34 -2.84 18.91
C PRO A 22 15.90 -2.40 18.63
N ASN A 23 15.61 -1.11 18.76
CA ASN A 23 14.29 -0.53 18.57
C ASN A 23 13.63 -0.88 17.22
N ARG A 24 14.42 -1.01 16.14
CA ARG A 24 13.96 -1.38 14.78
C ARG A 24 13.29 -2.76 14.69
N TRP A 25 13.45 -3.60 15.70
CA TRP A 25 12.82 -4.93 15.76
C TRP A 25 11.41 -4.87 16.33
N LEU A 26 11.02 -3.73 16.91
CA LEU A 26 9.66 -3.57 17.43
C LEU A 26 8.69 -3.35 16.25
N PRO A 27 7.62 -4.18 16.12
CA PRO A 27 6.62 -3.99 15.08
C PRO A 27 6.06 -2.56 15.10
N GLY A 28 6.00 -1.90 13.91
CA GLY A 28 5.55 -0.52 13.79
C GLY A 28 6.67 0.53 13.79
N ILE A 29 7.91 0.18 14.10
CA ILE A 29 9.06 1.08 13.98
C ILE A 29 9.73 0.88 12.62
N GLY A 30 9.45 1.81 11.70
CA GLY A 30 10.13 1.87 10.40
C GLY A 30 11.47 2.62 10.47
N PRO A 31 12.27 2.61 9.36
CA PRO A 31 13.62 3.21 9.33
C PRO A 31 13.66 4.67 9.79
N LYS A 32 12.70 5.48 9.39
CA LYS A 32 12.64 6.91 9.77
C LYS A 32 12.36 7.10 11.28
N ALA A 33 11.51 6.26 11.85
CA ALA A 33 11.21 6.28 13.28
C ALA A 33 12.42 5.79 14.09
N ALA A 34 13.08 4.72 13.65
CA ALA A 34 14.28 4.20 14.30
C ALA A 34 15.37 5.26 14.42
N VAL A 35 15.69 5.98 13.33
CA VAL A 35 16.69 7.07 13.34
C VAL A 35 16.33 8.16 14.36
N ARG A 36 15.06 8.56 14.45
CA ARG A 36 14.61 9.57 15.44
C ARG A 36 14.72 9.06 16.88
N LEU A 37 14.39 7.80 17.11
CA LEU A 37 14.51 7.16 18.42
C LEU A 37 15.98 7.01 18.84
N ASP A 38 16.86 6.61 17.92
CA ASP A 38 18.30 6.52 18.16
C ASP A 38 18.89 7.89 18.55
N ALA A 39 18.52 8.96 17.82
CA ALA A 39 18.94 10.32 18.13
C ALA A 39 18.43 10.83 19.49
N ALA A 40 17.29 10.31 19.95
CA ALA A 40 16.73 10.58 21.27
C ALA A 40 17.29 9.65 22.39
N GLY A 41 18.27 8.79 22.06
CA GLY A 41 18.86 7.86 23.02
C GLY A 41 18.02 6.60 23.29
N LEU A 42 16.98 6.36 22.47
CA LEU A 42 16.06 5.21 22.62
C LEU A 42 16.43 4.08 21.64
N ALA A 43 17.70 3.65 21.67
CA ALA A 43 18.25 2.69 20.72
C ALA A 43 17.73 1.25 20.91
N ASP A 44 17.30 0.91 22.11
CA ASP A 44 16.78 -0.41 22.45
C ASP A 44 15.31 -0.36 22.93
N ILE A 45 14.65 -1.51 22.83
CA ILE A 45 13.23 -1.67 23.18
C ILE A 45 12.98 -1.38 24.66
N GLY A 46 13.94 -1.75 25.54
CA GLY A 46 13.82 -1.51 26.97
C GLY A 46 13.75 -0.03 27.32
N ARG A 47 14.49 0.82 26.63
CA ARG A 47 14.40 2.28 26.81
C ARG A 47 13.06 2.82 26.37
N ILE A 48 12.50 2.32 25.26
CA ILE A 48 11.14 2.69 24.83
C ILE A 48 10.12 2.27 25.90
N ALA A 49 10.22 1.05 26.43
CA ALA A 49 9.33 0.56 27.48
C ALA A 49 9.35 1.41 28.76
N ALA A 50 10.53 1.92 29.11
CA ALA A 50 10.74 2.75 30.31
C ALA A 50 10.32 4.21 30.14
N THR A 51 10.24 4.71 28.89
CA THR A 51 9.93 6.12 28.62
C THR A 51 8.43 6.41 28.80
N PRO A 52 8.07 7.52 29.48
CA PRO A 52 6.68 7.97 29.55
C PRO A 52 6.04 8.15 28.18
N VAL A 53 4.74 7.83 28.08
CA VAL A 53 4.01 7.84 26.80
C VAL A 53 3.96 9.25 26.18
N ASP A 54 3.86 10.28 27.00
CA ASP A 54 3.81 11.67 26.53
C ASP A 54 5.11 12.10 25.84
N LEU A 55 6.25 11.65 26.35
CA LEU A 55 7.55 11.89 25.71
C LEU A 55 7.70 11.07 24.43
N LEU A 56 7.23 9.83 24.42
CA LEU A 56 7.22 9.00 23.21
C LEU A 56 6.31 9.61 22.13
N ALA A 57 5.21 10.24 22.51
CA ALA A 57 4.27 10.85 21.58
C ALA A 57 4.91 11.99 20.77
N LEU A 58 5.91 12.70 21.30
CA LEU A 58 6.67 13.71 20.56
C LEU A 58 7.46 13.11 19.39
N LEU A 59 7.88 11.85 19.50
CA LEU A 59 8.68 11.15 18.49
C LEU A 59 7.83 10.26 17.57
N LEU A 60 6.79 9.63 18.09
CA LEU A 60 6.02 8.57 17.47
C LEU A 60 4.55 8.95 17.20
N GLY A 61 4.13 10.13 17.67
CA GLY A 61 2.75 10.60 17.52
C GLY A 61 1.75 9.65 18.18
N ASN A 62 0.61 9.45 17.53
CA ASN A 62 -0.50 8.62 18.04
C ASN A 62 -0.16 7.13 18.22
N GLN A 63 0.96 6.67 17.69
CA GLN A 63 1.39 5.27 17.84
C GLN A 63 2.12 5.01 19.17
N ALA A 64 2.52 6.05 19.90
CA ALA A 64 3.31 5.92 21.11
C ALA A 64 2.71 4.97 22.18
N PRO A 65 1.40 5.04 22.51
CA PRO A 65 0.80 4.14 23.50
C PRO A 65 0.94 2.67 23.12
N VAL A 66 0.62 2.34 21.85
CA VAL A 66 0.64 0.96 21.33
C VAL A 66 2.08 0.44 21.26
N LEU A 67 3.02 1.24 20.77
CA LEU A 67 4.42 0.84 20.69
C LEU A 67 5.04 0.65 22.06
N ARG A 68 4.62 1.43 23.06
CA ARG A 68 5.05 1.22 24.46
C ARG A 68 4.50 -0.08 25.04
N GLN A 69 3.24 -0.46 24.70
CA GLN A 69 2.69 -1.77 25.09
C GLN A 69 3.50 -2.89 24.46
N PHE A 70 3.77 -2.84 23.16
CA PHE A 70 4.61 -3.84 22.49
C PHE A 70 6.01 -3.94 23.10
N ALA A 71 6.62 -2.80 23.44
CA ALA A 71 7.92 -2.78 24.12
C ALA A 71 7.91 -3.42 25.51
N ASN A 72 6.75 -3.48 26.15
CA ASN A 72 6.53 -4.22 27.40
C ASN A 72 6.08 -5.67 27.21
N GLY A 73 6.03 -6.16 25.96
CA GLY A 73 5.59 -7.52 25.63
C GLY A 73 4.06 -7.70 25.66
N ILE A 74 3.32 -6.60 25.60
CA ILE A 74 1.85 -6.62 25.64
C ILE A 74 1.33 -6.36 24.22
N ASP A 75 0.66 -7.35 23.63
CA ASP A 75 -0.03 -7.24 22.35
C ASP A 75 -1.43 -7.86 22.47
N GLU A 76 -2.43 -7.02 22.68
CA GLU A 76 -3.83 -7.43 22.87
C GLU A 76 -4.62 -7.45 21.53
N ARG A 77 -3.94 -7.32 20.39
CA ARG A 77 -4.62 -7.34 19.10
C ARG A 77 -5.25 -8.72 18.88
N PRO A 78 -6.54 -8.75 18.48
CA PRO A 78 -7.20 -10.02 18.18
C PRO A 78 -6.54 -10.69 16.96
N LEU A 79 -6.44 -12.00 16.98
CA LEU A 79 -6.12 -12.77 15.79
C LEU A 79 -7.31 -12.72 14.84
N ILE A 80 -7.11 -12.14 13.66
CA ILE A 80 -8.14 -12.08 12.63
C ILE A 80 -8.05 -13.38 11.81
N PRO A 81 -9.00 -14.32 11.96
CA PRO A 81 -8.92 -15.64 11.31
C PRO A 81 -9.18 -15.59 9.81
N ALA A 82 -9.79 -14.52 9.31
CA ALA A 82 -10.07 -14.30 7.90
C ALA A 82 -9.36 -13.04 7.40
N ARG A 83 -8.85 -13.11 6.17
CA ARG A 83 -8.27 -11.95 5.49
C ARG A 83 -9.38 -10.92 5.26
N GLU A 84 -9.21 -9.71 5.80
CA GLU A 84 -10.12 -8.61 5.45
C GLU A 84 -10.15 -8.42 3.93
N PRO A 85 -11.33 -8.14 3.37
CA PRO A 85 -11.45 -7.85 1.94
C PRO A 85 -10.51 -6.73 1.51
N GLN A 86 -9.90 -6.86 0.35
CA GLN A 86 -8.98 -5.85 -0.16
C GLN A 86 -9.72 -4.51 -0.37
N LYS A 87 -9.16 -3.43 0.17
CA LYS A 87 -9.68 -2.05 0.00
C LYS A 87 -9.17 -1.39 -1.27
N SER A 88 -8.15 -1.95 -1.89
CA SER A 88 -7.58 -1.49 -3.15
C SER A 88 -6.68 -2.55 -3.76
N TYR A 89 -6.52 -2.52 -5.08
CA TYR A 89 -5.58 -3.33 -5.85
C TYR A 89 -4.53 -2.39 -6.43
N SER A 90 -3.26 -2.74 -6.36
CA SER A 90 -2.21 -1.90 -6.92
C SER A 90 -1.05 -2.72 -7.43
N GLN A 91 -0.45 -2.25 -8.51
CA GLN A 91 0.80 -2.77 -9.06
C GLN A 91 1.72 -1.60 -9.38
N GLN A 92 3.02 -1.83 -9.20
CA GLN A 92 4.04 -0.87 -9.59
C GLN A 92 5.17 -1.59 -10.32
N GLU A 93 5.81 -0.89 -11.24
CA GLU A 93 6.99 -1.34 -11.95
C GLU A 93 8.09 -0.29 -11.79
N ALA A 94 9.22 -0.72 -11.23
CA ALA A 94 10.43 0.09 -11.15
C ALA A 94 11.31 -0.24 -12.37
N PHE A 95 11.70 0.77 -13.10
CA PHE A 95 12.55 0.60 -14.26
C PHE A 95 14.01 0.47 -13.84
N PRO A 96 14.76 -0.50 -14.40
CA PRO A 96 16.19 -0.66 -14.12
C PRO A 96 16.99 0.53 -14.63
N GLU A 97 16.57 1.12 -15.73
CA GLU A 97 17.12 2.32 -16.36
C GLU A 97 16.06 3.40 -16.46
N ASP A 98 16.49 4.63 -16.66
CA ASP A 98 15.61 5.77 -16.84
C ASP A 98 14.84 5.66 -18.17
N VAL A 99 13.51 5.79 -18.11
CA VAL A 99 12.61 5.64 -19.25
C VAL A 99 12.01 6.98 -19.65
N THR A 100 12.06 7.27 -20.97
CA THR A 100 11.45 8.46 -21.59
C THR A 100 10.41 8.10 -22.65
N ASP A 101 10.25 6.81 -22.97
CA ASP A 101 9.32 6.29 -23.95
C ASP A 101 7.90 6.22 -23.36
N GLU A 102 7.04 7.14 -23.81
CA GLU A 102 5.65 7.25 -23.35
C GLU A 102 4.81 6.02 -23.79
N GLU A 103 5.05 5.49 -25.00
CA GLU A 103 4.32 4.34 -25.51
C GLU A 103 4.65 3.07 -24.71
N TYR A 104 5.92 2.90 -24.37
CA TYR A 104 6.36 1.81 -23.51
C TYR A 104 5.71 1.87 -22.13
N VAL A 105 5.68 3.05 -21.51
CA VAL A 105 5.07 3.23 -20.17
C VAL A 105 3.56 3.02 -20.23
N GLU A 106 2.89 3.48 -21.30
CA GLU A 106 1.46 3.21 -21.50
C GLU A 106 1.17 1.72 -21.67
N ALA A 107 1.94 1.01 -22.47
CA ALA A 107 1.81 -0.44 -22.63
C ALA A 107 1.98 -1.17 -21.29
N MET A 108 2.89 -0.69 -20.44
CA MET A 108 3.07 -1.23 -19.09
C MET A 108 1.84 -1.00 -18.21
N LEU A 109 1.24 0.20 -18.26
CA LEU A 109 0.00 0.50 -17.54
C LEU A 109 -1.16 -0.39 -17.99
N ARG A 110 -1.28 -0.68 -19.28
CA ARG A 110 -2.30 -1.61 -19.81
C ARG A 110 -2.10 -3.03 -19.24
N ARG A 111 -0.86 -3.53 -19.24
CA ARG A 111 -0.54 -4.83 -18.61
C ARG A 111 -0.84 -4.87 -17.12
N MET A 112 -0.63 -3.74 -16.40
CA MET A 112 -1.02 -3.65 -15.00
C MET A 112 -2.53 -3.71 -14.84
N ALA A 113 -3.27 -3.00 -15.70
CA ALA A 113 -4.73 -3.05 -15.70
C ALA A 113 -5.23 -4.48 -15.89
N ASP A 114 -4.73 -5.22 -16.87
CA ASP A 114 -5.11 -6.63 -17.13
C ASP A 114 -4.96 -7.48 -15.86
N LYS A 115 -3.81 -7.41 -15.20
CA LYS A 115 -3.53 -8.19 -14.00
C LYS A 115 -4.41 -7.78 -12.81
N LEU A 116 -4.60 -6.47 -12.63
CA LEU A 116 -5.37 -5.97 -11.50
C LEU A 116 -6.87 -6.27 -11.68
N PHE A 117 -7.40 -6.12 -12.89
CA PHE A 117 -8.80 -6.43 -13.16
C PHE A 117 -9.07 -7.94 -13.16
N THR A 118 -8.09 -8.76 -13.51
CA THR A 118 -8.20 -10.22 -13.29
C THR A 118 -8.40 -10.53 -11.81
N ALA A 119 -7.59 -9.95 -10.91
CA ALA A 119 -7.75 -10.14 -9.47
C ALA A 119 -9.09 -9.58 -8.94
N VAL A 120 -9.56 -8.45 -9.47
CA VAL A 120 -10.87 -7.87 -9.12
C VAL A 120 -12.00 -8.84 -9.47
N ARG A 121 -11.97 -9.45 -10.68
CA ARG A 121 -12.97 -10.44 -11.13
C ARG A 121 -12.91 -11.72 -10.32
N GLU A 122 -11.71 -12.23 -10.02
CA GLU A 122 -11.54 -13.45 -9.21
C GLU A 122 -12.16 -13.32 -7.82
N GLU A 123 -12.17 -12.11 -7.26
CA GLU A 123 -12.80 -11.81 -5.97
C GLU A 123 -14.30 -11.41 -6.12
N GLY A 124 -14.86 -11.42 -7.33
CA GLY A 124 -16.27 -11.06 -7.59
C GLY A 124 -16.58 -9.60 -7.27
N ARG A 125 -15.63 -8.70 -7.55
CA ARG A 125 -15.69 -7.28 -7.17
C ARG A 125 -15.67 -6.36 -8.35
N SER A 126 -15.94 -5.09 -8.09
CA SER A 126 -15.80 -3.98 -9.04
C SER A 126 -15.09 -2.80 -8.39
N VAL A 127 -14.50 -1.92 -9.20
CA VAL A 127 -13.73 -0.77 -8.76
C VAL A 127 -14.21 0.49 -9.47
N ARG A 128 -14.09 1.64 -8.81
CA ARG A 128 -14.57 2.90 -9.37
C ARG A 128 -13.46 3.93 -9.60
N THR A 129 -12.34 3.83 -8.91
CA THR A 129 -11.32 4.88 -8.93
C THR A 129 -9.98 4.30 -9.36
N LEU A 130 -9.36 4.98 -10.34
CA LEU A 130 -8.02 4.69 -10.83
C LEU A 130 -7.06 5.78 -10.36
N THR A 131 -5.85 5.38 -10.03
CA THR A 131 -4.75 6.32 -9.78
C THR A 131 -3.52 5.85 -10.54
N VAL A 132 -3.03 6.67 -11.45
CA VAL A 132 -1.73 6.52 -12.11
C VAL A 132 -0.73 7.38 -11.35
N ARG A 133 0.37 6.79 -10.93
CA ARG A 133 1.46 7.49 -10.26
C ARG A 133 2.76 7.22 -10.99
N VAL A 134 3.55 8.25 -11.15
CA VAL A 134 4.90 8.21 -11.72
C VAL A 134 5.92 8.68 -10.70
N ARG A 135 7.13 8.12 -10.76
CA ARG A 135 8.28 8.61 -10.02
C ARG A 135 9.37 8.97 -11.02
N TYR A 136 9.85 10.19 -10.91
CA TYR A 136 10.92 10.73 -11.73
C TYR A 136 12.31 10.21 -11.28
N ASN A 137 13.32 10.47 -12.11
CA ASN A 137 14.71 10.10 -11.81
C ASN A 137 15.28 10.79 -10.58
N ASP A 138 14.81 12.00 -10.24
CA ASP A 138 15.17 12.75 -9.03
C ASP A 138 14.40 12.29 -7.76
N ARG A 139 13.59 11.24 -7.89
CA ARG A 139 12.72 10.63 -6.85
C ARG A 139 11.46 11.42 -6.50
N ASP A 140 11.21 12.55 -7.13
CA ASP A 140 9.91 13.21 -7.03
C ASP A 140 8.81 12.32 -7.61
N GLU A 141 7.62 12.45 -7.04
CA GLU A 141 6.45 11.69 -7.49
C GLU A 141 5.32 12.64 -7.87
N ASN A 142 4.60 12.25 -8.89
CA ASN A 142 3.34 12.89 -9.26
C ASN A 142 2.30 11.83 -9.55
N GLN A 143 1.03 12.18 -9.38
CA GLN A 143 -0.07 11.25 -9.62
C GLN A 143 -1.30 11.94 -10.19
N ARG A 144 -2.05 11.17 -10.96
CA ARG A 144 -3.39 11.53 -11.42
C ARG A 144 -4.39 10.50 -10.93
N THR A 145 -5.50 10.97 -10.37
CA THR A 145 -6.61 10.13 -9.91
C THR A 145 -7.88 10.50 -10.67
N GLU A 146 -8.59 9.48 -11.15
CA GLU A 146 -9.86 9.63 -11.84
C GLU A 146 -10.88 8.61 -11.31
N SER A 147 -12.12 9.04 -11.12
CA SER A 147 -13.22 8.16 -10.76
C SER A 147 -14.13 7.93 -11.95
N LEU A 148 -14.47 6.68 -12.21
CA LEU A 148 -15.43 6.28 -13.21
C LEU A 148 -16.84 6.71 -12.78
N ARG A 149 -17.75 6.81 -13.74
CA ARG A 149 -19.15 7.10 -13.47
C ARG A 149 -19.80 5.96 -12.68
N GLU A 150 -19.58 4.74 -13.15
CA GLU A 150 -20.06 3.50 -12.57
C GLU A 150 -18.85 2.61 -12.18
N PRO A 151 -18.97 1.76 -11.15
CA PRO A 151 -17.96 0.74 -10.88
C PRO A 151 -17.89 -0.27 -12.01
N THR A 152 -16.68 -0.78 -12.30
CA THR A 152 -16.46 -1.80 -13.33
C THR A 152 -15.51 -2.90 -12.87
N ASP A 153 -15.64 -4.08 -13.47
CA ASP A 153 -14.73 -5.20 -13.37
C ASP A 153 -13.98 -5.46 -14.69
N LEU A 154 -14.17 -4.56 -15.69
CA LEU A 154 -13.59 -4.69 -17.02
C LEU A 154 -12.45 -3.70 -17.25
N GLU A 155 -11.28 -4.20 -17.62
CA GLU A 155 -10.12 -3.40 -18.02
C GLU A 155 -10.37 -2.56 -19.27
N THR A 156 -11.24 -3.02 -20.16
CA THR A 156 -11.59 -2.32 -21.40
C THR A 156 -12.22 -0.95 -21.15
N ASP A 157 -12.93 -0.78 -20.02
CA ASP A 157 -13.56 0.49 -19.65
C ASP A 157 -12.56 1.57 -19.24
N VAL A 158 -11.32 1.15 -18.94
CA VAL A 158 -10.28 2.04 -18.44
C VAL A 158 -9.14 2.29 -19.41
N TYR A 159 -8.92 1.45 -20.41
CA TYR A 159 -7.80 1.60 -21.34
C TYR A 159 -7.74 2.97 -22.02
N GLY A 160 -8.87 3.48 -22.49
CA GLY A 160 -8.95 4.78 -23.15
C GLY A 160 -8.59 5.98 -22.23
N ARG A 161 -8.58 5.76 -20.91
CA ARG A 161 -8.26 6.80 -19.91
C ARG A 161 -6.79 6.79 -19.52
N LEU A 162 -6.12 5.63 -19.60
CA LEU A 162 -4.75 5.46 -19.09
C LEU A 162 -3.75 6.40 -19.76
N HIS A 163 -3.87 6.61 -21.08
CA HIS A 163 -3.03 7.55 -21.82
C HIS A 163 -3.15 8.98 -21.29
N GLY A 164 -4.38 9.49 -21.18
CA GLY A 164 -4.63 10.84 -20.65
C GLY A 164 -4.14 11.00 -19.21
N MET A 165 -4.43 10.01 -18.37
CA MET A 165 -3.99 10.00 -16.97
C MET A 165 -2.45 9.96 -16.84
N LEU A 166 -1.77 9.20 -17.71
CA LEU A 166 -0.31 9.16 -17.75
C LEU A 166 0.26 10.53 -18.10
N ARG A 167 -0.27 11.19 -19.14
CA ARG A 167 0.20 12.53 -19.56
C ARG A 167 -0.04 13.59 -18.48
N GLU A 168 -1.15 13.50 -17.77
CA GLU A 168 -1.44 14.42 -16.66
C GLU A 168 -0.58 14.12 -15.41
N ALA A 169 -0.17 12.87 -15.19
CA ALA A 169 0.78 12.52 -14.14
C ALA A 169 2.22 12.84 -14.52
N TRP A 170 2.60 12.64 -15.80
CA TRP A 170 3.95 12.88 -16.31
C TRP A 170 4.09 14.29 -16.91
N GLN A 171 4.01 15.31 -16.07
CA GLN A 171 4.04 16.72 -16.50
C GLN A 171 5.44 17.24 -16.81
N ARG A 172 6.46 16.70 -16.15
CA ARG A 172 7.85 17.10 -16.32
C ARG A 172 8.49 16.32 -17.46
N ARG A 173 9.25 17.01 -18.32
CA ARG A 173 10.00 16.38 -19.42
C ARG A 173 11.32 15.76 -18.91
N VAL A 174 11.22 14.91 -17.92
CA VAL A 174 12.34 14.14 -17.33
C VAL A 174 11.97 12.68 -17.32
N SER A 175 12.97 11.82 -17.30
CA SER A 175 12.80 10.37 -17.30
C SER A 175 12.09 9.83 -16.05
N LEU A 176 11.43 8.70 -16.21
CA LEU A 176 10.76 7.97 -15.13
C LEU A 176 11.61 6.82 -14.62
N ARG A 177 11.55 6.61 -13.32
CA ARG A 177 12.11 5.44 -12.61
C ARG A 177 11.05 4.44 -12.15
N MET A 178 9.79 4.83 -12.14
CA MET A 178 8.71 3.93 -11.73
C MET A 178 7.38 4.45 -12.27
N VAL A 179 6.50 3.52 -12.61
CA VAL A 179 5.08 3.77 -12.85
C VAL A 179 4.26 2.83 -11.98
N SER A 180 3.10 3.27 -11.54
CA SER A 180 2.15 2.41 -10.83
C SER A 180 0.71 2.72 -11.20
N LEU A 181 -0.11 1.67 -11.17
CA LEU A 181 -1.56 1.74 -11.28
C LEU A 181 -2.18 1.23 -9.98
N LYS A 182 -3.13 1.99 -9.43
CA LYS A 182 -3.94 1.60 -8.28
C LYS A 182 -5.41 1.70 -8.62
N LEU A 183 -6.16 0.66 -8.26
CA LEU A 183 -7.62 0.59 -8.31
C LEU A 183 -8.13 0.69 -6.87
N SER A 184 -9.09 1.56 -6.62
CA SER A 184 -9.67 1.79 -5.29
C SER A 184 -11.16 2.10 -5.39
N ASN A 185 -11.81 2.36 -4.24
CA ASN A 185 -13.26 2.39 -4.13
C ASN A 185 -13.84 1.08 -4.67
N VAL A 186 -13.54 0.01 -3.92
CA VAL A 186 -13.93 -1.37 -4.23
C VAL A 186 -15.34 -1.62 -3.73
N TYR A 187 -16.15 -2.24 -4.57
CA TYR A 187 -17.54 -2.61 -4.29
C TYR A 187 -17.69 -4.13 -4.43
N ASP A 188 -18.55 -4.72 -3.62
CA ASP A 188 -18.95 -6.11 -3.76
C ASP A 188 -19.93 -6.26 -4.93
N GLY A 189 -19.70 -7.27 -5.76
CA GLY A 189 -20.52 -7.54 -6.94
C GLY A 189 -20.02 -6.89 -8.22
N VAL A 190 -20.63 -7.31 -9.32
CA VAL A 190 -20.32 -6.85 -10.68
C VAL A 190 -21.45 -5.93 -11.14
N PHE A 191 -21.13 -4.68 -11.39
CA PHE A 191 -22.06 -3.69 -11.93
C PHE A 191 -21.91 -3.70 -13.45
N ARG A 192 -22.92 -4.25 -14.12
CA ARG A 192 -23.05 -4.14 -15.58
C ARG A 192 -24.18 -3.17 -15.86
N SER A 193 -23.92 -2.14 -16.66
CA SER A 193 -25.00 -1.36 -17.26
C SER A 193 -25.87 -2.32 -18.03
N GLU A 194 -27.12 -2.49 -17.64
CA GLU A 194 -28.09 -3.17 -18.48
C GLU A 194 -28.17 -2.37 -19.79
N LEU A 195 -27.73 -2.99 -20.89
CA LEU A 195 -28.07 -2.47 -22.20
C LEU A 195 -29.58 -2.44 -22.26
N PRO A 196 -30.21 -1.29 -22.55
CA PRO A 196 -31.64 -1.26 -22.77
C PRO A 196 -31.91 -2.19 -23.96
N LEU A 197 -32.39 -3.39 -23.67
CA LEU A 197 -32.93 -4.26 -24.72
C LEU A 197 -34.10 -3.47 -25.31
N GLU A 198 -33.93 -3.00 -26.54
CA GLU A 198 -35.03 -2.44 -27.30
C GLU A 198 -36.14 -3.50 -27.31
N THR A 199 -37.19 -3.20 -26.56
CA THR A 199 -38.43 -3.97 -26.63
C THR A 199 -39.01 -3.66 -27.99
N ASN A 200 -38.64 -4.46 -28.99
CA ASN A 200 -39.34 -4.44 -30.27
C ASN A 200 -40.79 -4.83 -30.00
N ALA A 201 -41.61 -3.86 -29.75
CA ALA A 201 -43.05 -3.97 -29.85
C ALA A 201 -43.38 -4.28 -31.32
N ARG A 202 -43.53 -5.57 -31.64
CA ARG A 202 -44.28 -5.98 -32.81
C ARG A 202 -45.74 -5.85 -32.46
N ASN A 203 -46.38 -4.86 -33.07
CA ASN A 203 -47.76 -4.92 -33.46
C ASN A 203 -47.86 -5.10 -34.97
#